data_e8bdb44be94f2e44b7eab7cdea372dba
#
_entry.id   e8bdb44be94f2e44b7eab7cdea372dba
#
_cell.length_a   1.000
_cell.length_b   1.000
_cell.length_c   1.000
_cell.angle_alpha   90.00
_cell.angle_beta   90.00
_cell.angle_gamma   90.00
#
_symmetry.space_group_name_H-M   'P 1'
#
loop_
_entity.id
_entity.type
_entity.pdbx_description
1 polymer ?
#
loop_
_entity_poly.entity_id
_entity_poly.type
_entity_poly.pdbx_seq_one_letter_code
_entity_poly.pdbx_strand_id
1 'polypeptide(L)'
;LKFANMIHSVDRLSLVEKLDQRLQHEGRSMDILIQVNTSHEESKYGISPEEAVTLVRQTARYDTLKIYGLMTIGLFTKDEVKIRKCFKVLKEINDNIIKEGIDKVQMKYLSMGMSGDYQIAIDEGANMVRIGTAIFGTRNTPDAYYWPSEQTDADRDKPA
;
A
#
# COMPACT_ATOMS: atom_id res chain seq x y z
N LEU A 1 8.21 -9.28 -11.65
CA LEU A 1 7.67 -10.28 -10.68
C LEU A 1 8.65 -11.41 -10.31
N LYS A 2 9.69 -11.69 -11.12
CA LYS A 2 10.60 -12.85 -10.89
C LYS A 2 11.21 -12.94 -9.49
N PHE A 3 11.46 -11.82 -8.83
CA PHE A 3 12.15 -11.76 -7.53
C PHE A 3 11.25 -11.36 -6.36
N ALA A 4 10.00 -10.98 -6.63
CA ALA A 4 9.07 -10.58 -5.58
C ALA A 4 8.26 -11.80 -5.10
N ASN A 5 8.13 -11.94 -3.78
CA ASN A 5 7.25 -12.92 -3.16
C ASN A 5 5.96 -12.27 -2.64
N MET A 6 5.99 -10.96 -2.42
CA MET A 6 4.83 -10.19 -1.96
C MET A 6 4.83 -8.80 -2.57
N ILE A 7 3.64 -8.29 -2.93
CA ILE A 7 3.42 -6.92 -3.40
C ILE A 7 2.56 -6.20 -2.37
N HIS A 8 3.03 -5.05 -1.86
CA HIS A 8 2.34 -4.28 -0.82
C HIS A 8 1.46 -3.14 -1.36
N SER A 9 1.54 -2.84 -2.65
CA SER A 9 0.96 -1.64 -3.27
C SER A 9 -0.16 -1.93 -4.26
N VAL A 10 -1.05 -2.87 -3.92
CA VAL A 10 -2.22 -3.16 -4.75
C VAL A 10 -3.37 -2.26 -4.32
N ASP A 11 -3.77 -1.32 -5.18
CA ASP A 11 -4.70 -0.25 -4.84
C ASP A 11 -5.89 -0.08 -5.80
N ARG A 12 -5.99 -0.90 -6.86
CA ARG A 12 -7.05 -0.81 -7.85
C ARG A 12 -7.26 -2.10 -8.62
N LEU A 13 -8.49 -2.30 -9.07
CA LEU A 13 -8.88 -3.53 -9.77
C LEU A 13 -8.10 -3.74 -11.08
N SER A 14 -7.81 -2.69 -11.83
CA SER A 14 -7.05 -2.80 -13.08
C SER A 14 -5.62 -3.31 -12.87
N LEU A 15 -5.01 -3.06 -11.68
CA LEU A 15 -3.72 -3.65 -11.31
C LEU A 15 -3.87 -5.11 -10.93
N VAL A 16 -4.93 -5.46 -10.20
CA VAL A 16 -5.28 -6.85 -9.85
C VAL A 16 -5.40 -7.70 -11.10
N GLU A 17 -6.17 -7.23 -12.10
CA GLU A 17 -6.39 -7.93 -13.37
C GLU A 17 -5.08 -8.16 -14.14
N LYS A 18 -4.23 -7.13 -14.23
CA LYS A 18 -2.93 -7.24 -14.89
C LYS A 18 -1.97 -8.19 -14.17
N LEU A 19 -1.98 -8.18 -12.83
CA LEU A 19 -1.18 -9.10 -12.03
C LEU A 19 -1.66 -10.53 -12.22
N ASP A 20 -2.95 -10.77 -12.13
CA ASP A 20 -3.56 -12.10 -12.35
C ASP A 20 -3.22 -12.66 -13.72
N GLN A 21 -3.45 -11.90 -14.78
CA GLN A 21 -3.11 -12.30 -16.14
C GLN A 21 -1.63 -12.69 -16.28
N ARG A 22 -0.73 -11.90 -15.68
CA ARG A 22 0.71 -12.18 -15.73
C ARG A 22 1.08 -13.44 -14.94
N LEU A 23 0.49 -13.61 -13.75
CA LEU A 23 0.74 -14.77 -12.88
C LEU A 23 0.19 -16.05 -13.47
N GLN A 24 -0.98 -16.02 -14.11
CA GLN A 24 -1.51 -17.17 -14.87
C GLN A 24 -0.54 -17.60 -15.98
N HIS A 25 -0.03 -16.65 -16.75
CA HIS A 25 0.95 -16.94 -17.81
C HIS A 25 2.25 -17.56 -17.25
N GLU A 26 2.67 -17.16 -16.04
CA GLU A 26 3.88 -17.69 -15.38
C GLU A 26 3.63 -18.97 -14.57
N GLY A 27 2.38 -19.44 -14.45
CA GLY A 27 2.00 -20.59 -13.62
C GLY A 27 2.28 -20.38 -12.13
N ARG A 28 2.14 -19.15 -11.61
CA ARG A 28 2.50 -18.74 -10.25
C ARG A 28 1.34 -18.08 -9.52
N SER A 29 1.47 -18.03 -8.20
CA SER A 29 0.65 -17.17 -7.35
C SER A 29 1.52 -16.15 -6.61
N MET A 30 0.91 -15.06 -6.10
CA MET A 30 1.58 -13.96 -5.43
C MET A 30 0.82 -13.54 -4.18
N ASP A 31 1.55 -13.35 -3.10
CA ASP A 31 1.00 -12.75 -1.89
C ASP A 31 0.88 -11.23 -2.08
N ILE A 32 -0.22 -10.65 -1.64
CA ILE A 32 -0.46 -9.21 -1.80
C ILE A 32 -1.01 -8.57 -0.52
N LEU A 33 -0.73 -7.28 -0.38
CA LEU A 33 -1.44 -6.40 0.55
C LEU A 33 -2.20 -5.35 -0.26
N ILE A 34 -3.41 -5.03 0.19
CA ILE A 34 -4.18 -3.93 -0.38
C ILE A 34 -3.70 -2.62 0.24
N GLN A 35 -3.30 -1.69 -0.62
CA GLN A 35 -2.86 -0.37 -0.18
C GLN A 35 -4.06 0.58 -0.05
N VAL A 36 -4.22 1.17 1.14
CA VAL A 36 -5.29 2.10 1.49
C VAL A 36 -4.72 3.49 1.73
N ASN A 37 -5.33 4.52 1.14
CA ASN A 37 -5.03 5.92 1.40
C ASN A 37 -5.77 6.41 2.64
N THR A 38 -5.20 6.21 3.81
CA THR A 38 -5.80 6.62 5.09
C THR A 38 -5.58 8.09 5.44
N SER A 39 -4.78 8.82 4.65
CA SER A 39 -4.53 10.25 4.85
C SER A 39 -5.55 11.16 4.15
N HIS A 40 -6.37 10.62 3.25
CA HIS A 40 -7.30 11.35 2.39
C HIS A 40 -6.64 12.45 1.52
N GLU A 41 -5.32 12.37 1.31
CA GLU A 41 -4.61 13.28 0.40
C GLU A 41 -4.75 12.76 -1.04
N GLU A 42 -5.34 13.57 -1.93
CA GLU A 42 -5.56 13.20 -3.35
C GLU A 42 -4.25 12.88 -4.09
N SER A 43 -3.14 13.47 -3.66
CA SER A 43 -1.81 13.24 -4.24
C SER A 43 -1.19 11.88 -3.84
N LYS A 44 -1.82 11.11 -2.94
CA LYS A 44 -1.26 9.83 -2.45
C LYS A 44 -1.94 8.64 -3.08
N TYR A 45 -1.12 7.63 -3.37
CA TYR A 45 -1.57 6.34 -3.86
C TYR A 45 -2.30 5.54 -2.76
N GLY A 46 -3.21 4.67 -3.19
CA GLY A 46 -4.00 3.81 -2.35
C GLY A 46 -5.49 3.95 -2.65
N ILE A 47 -6.23 2.87 -2.47
CA ILE A 47 -7.71 2.89 -2.55
C ILE A 47 -8.28 3.71 -1.39
N SER A 48 -9.43 4.34 -1.57
CA SER A 48 -10.11 5.03 -0.47
C SER A 48 -10.51 4.04 0.64
N PRO A 49 -10.57 4.46 1.92
CA PRO A 49 -11.04 3.62 3.02
C PRO A 49 -12.40 2.98 2.77
N GLU A 50 -13.32 3.71 2.14
CA GLU A 50 -14.69 3.31 1.85
C GLU A 50 -14.76 2.18 0.80
N GLU A 51 -13.81 2.18 -0.13
CA GLU A 51 -13.76 1.20 -1.23
C GLU A 51 -12.87 -0.02 -0.92
N ALA A 52 -12.08 0.03 0.17
CA ALA A 52 -11.09 -1.00 0.49
C ALA A 52 -11.70 -2.40 0.61
N VAL A 53 -12.81 -2.55 1.32
CA VAL A 53 -13.52 -3.84 1.48
C VAL A 53 -14.02 -4.36 0.13
N THR A 54 -14.54 -3.47 -0.71
CA THR A 54 -15.02 -3.84 -2.05
C THR A 54 -13.89 -4.35 -2.92
N LEU A 55 -12.72 -3.69 -2.90
CA LEU A 55 -11.54 -4.15 -3.65
C LEU A 55 -11.05 -5.51 -3.13
N VAL A 56 -11.05 -5.74 -1.81
CA VAL A 56 -10.71 -7.05 -1.21
C VAL A 56 -11.65 -8.15 -1.72
N ARG A 57 -12.96 -7.93 -1.72
CA ARG A 57 -13.95 -8.91 -2.23
C ARG A 57 -13.76 -9.19 -3.72
N GLN A 58 -13.49 -8.16 -4.51
CA GLN A 58 -13.24 -8.32 -5.95
C GLN A 58 -11.94 -9.11 -6.18
N THR A 59 -10.88 -8.78 -5.45
CA THR A 59 -9.57 -9.42 -5.55
C THR A 59 -9.60 -10.88 -5.10
N ALA A 60 -10.41 -11.24 -4.09
CA ALA A 60 -10.57 -12.60 -3.60
C ALA A 60 -11.10 -13.61 -4.66
N ARG A 61 -11.64 -13.11 -5.78
CA ARG A 61 -12.08 -13.94 -6.91
C ARG A 61 -10.94 -14.46 -7.78
N TYR A 62 -9.74 -13.91 -7.63
CA TYR A 62 -8.56 -14.29 -8.43
C TYR A 62 -7.68 -15.27 -7.66
N ASP A 63 -7.56 -16.50 -8.18
CA ASP A 63 -6.85 -17.60 -7.49
C ASP A 63 -5.32 -17.42 -7.46
N THR A 64 -4.78 -16.60 -8.36
CA THR A 64 -3.34 -16.31 -8.41
C THR A 64 -2.89 -15.31 -7.34
N LEU A 65 -3.83 -14.54 -6.76
CA LEU A 65 -3.54 -13.50 -5.78
C LEU A 65 -4.04 -13.90 -4.40
N LYS A 66 -3.13 -13.92 -3.42
CA LYS A 66 -3.44 -14.27 -2.04
C LYS A 66 -3.38 -13.01 -1.18
N ILE A 67 -4.53 -12.57 -0.69
CA ILE A 67 -4.61 -11.37 0.15
C ILE A 67 -4.18 -11.73 1.57
N TYR A 68 -3.08 -11.13 2.02
CA TYR A 68 -2.53 -11.35 3.36
C TYR A 68 -2.67 -10.15 4.29
N GLY A 69 -3.32 -9.07 3.89
CA GLY A 69 -3.56 -7.92 4.76
C GLY A 69 -3.63 -6.60 4.03
N LEU A 70 -3.44 -5.54 4.81
CA LEU A 70 -3.49 -4.15 4.34
C LEU A 70 -2.15 -3.44 4.51
N MET A 71 -1.96 -2.40 3.71
CA MET A 71 -0.83 -1.49 3.82
C MET A 71 -1.29 -0.04 3.72
N THR A 72 -0.66 0.85 4.49
CA THR A 72 -0.77 2.30 4.28
C THR A 72 0.58 2.99 4.45
N ILE A 73 0.76 4.11 3.73
CA ILE A 73 1.90 4.99 3.95
C ILE A 73 1.61 5.97 5.10
N GLY A 74 0.34 6.34 5.29
CA GLY A 74 -0.08 7.30 6.31
C GLY A 74 0.21 8.75 5.91
N LEU A 75 0.12 9.65 6.88
CA LEU A 75 0.33 11.09 6.69
C LEU A 75 1.78 11.48 7.03
N PHE A 76 2.43 12.22 6.15
CA PHE A 76 3.77 12.75 6.43
C PHE A 76 3.67 14.06 7.23
N THR A 77 3.70 13.96 8.55
CA THR A 77 3.58 15.09 9.49
C THR A 77 4.30 14.76 10.81
N LYS A 78 4.54 15.78 11.63
CA LYS A 78 5.00 15.63 13.03
C LYS A 78 3.85 15.57 14.03
N ASP A 79 2.61 15.72 13.58
CA ASP A 79 1.41 15.67 14.42
C ASP A 79 1.05 14.20 14.69
N GLU A 80 1.41 13.71 15.88
CA GLU A 80 1.15 12.32 16.28
C GLU A 80 -0.34 11.97 16.30
N VAL A 81 -1.22 12.91 16.62
CA VAL A 81 -2.66 12.66 16.65
C VAL A 81 -3.18 12.34 15.25
N LYS A 82 -2.71 13.07 14.25
CA LYS A 82 -3.07 12.81 12.86
C LYS A 82 -2.48 11.49 12.35
N ILE A 83 -1.23 11.18 12.71
CA ILE A 83 -0.58 9.90 12.38
C ILE A 83 -1.39 8.75 12.96
N ARG A 84 -1.70 8.78 14.26
CA ARG A 84 -2.51 7.75 14.93
C ARG A 84 -3.87 7.56 14.28
N LYS A 85 -4.52 8.66 13.88
CA LYS A 85 -5.81 8.58 13.18
C LYS A 85 -5.71 7.77 11.89
N CYS A 86 -4.67 8.00 11.07
CA CYS A 86 -4.45 7.22 9.84
C CYS A 86 -4.27 5.72 10.12
N PHE A 87 -3.51 5.37 11.15
CA PHE A 87 -3.27 3.97 11.49
C PHE A 87 -4.51 3.29 12.09
N LYS A 88 -5.30 4.01 12.91
CA LYS A 88 -6.59 3.51 13.42
C LYS A 88 -7.58 3.21 12.30
N VAL A 89 -7.68 4.09 11.30
CA VAL A 89 -8.54 3.83 10.13
C VAL A 89 -8.15 2.53 9.43
N LEU A 90 -6.85 2.28 9.22
CA LEU A 90 -6.39 1.02 8.60
C LEU A 90 -6.74 -0.20 9.47
N LYS A 91 -6.57 -0.07 10.79
CA LYS A 91 -6.91 -1.13 11.74
C LYS A 91 -8.41 -1.45 11.74
N GLU A 92 -9.26 -0.43 11.72
CA GLU A 92 -10.72 -0.59 11.65
C GLU A 92 -11.16 -1.31 10.37
N ILE A 93 -10.58 -0.95 9.21
CA ILE A 93 -10.84 -1.63 7.94
C ILE A 93 -10.42 -3.10 8.03
N ASN A 94 -9.22 -3.37 8.58
CA ASN A 94 -8.74 -4.73 8.79
C ASN A 94 -9.71 -5.57 9.64
N ASP A 95 -10.17 -5.01 10.76
CA ASP A 95 -11.08 -5.70 11.66
C ASP A 95 -12.46 -5.94 11.04
N ASN A 96 -12.92 -5.02 10.19
CA ASN A 96 -14.16 -5.18 9.43
C ASN A 96 -14.02 -6.31 8.40
N ILE A 97 -12.92 -6.40 7.67
CA ILE A 97 -12.68 -7.49 6.71
C ILE A 97 -12.62 -8.85 7.42
N ILE A 98 -11.97 -8.91 8.59
CA ILE A 98 -11.94 -10.14 9.41
C ILE A 98 -13.36 -10.57 9.82
N LYS A 99 -14.19 -9.62 10.30
CA LYS A 99 -15.58 -9.89 10.71
C LYS A 99 -16.44 -10.40 9.56
N GLU A 100 -16.20 -9.92 8.35
CA GLU A 100 -16.93 -10.36 7.16
C GLU A 100 -16.61 -11.81 6.75
N GLY A 101 -15.47 -12.33 7.16
CA GLY A 101 -15.09 -13.72 6.86
C GLY A 101 -15.00 -14.00 5.37
N ILE A 102 -14.47 -13.07 4.56
CA ILE A 102 -14.35 -13.22 3.11
C ILE A 102 -13.48 -14.44 2.80
N ASP A 103 -14.02 -15.38 2.02
CA ASP A 103 -13.32 -16.59 1.64
C ASP A 103 -11.98 -16.30 0.94
N LYS A 104 -10.95 -17.12 1.21
CA LYS A 104 -9.57 -16.99 0.67
C LYS A 104 -8.79 -15.73 1.12
N VAL A 105 -9.34 -14.92 2.01
CA VAL A 105 -8.68 -13.72 2.54
C VAL A 105 -8.07 -14.00 3.91
N GLN A 106 -6.77 -13.70 4.06
CA GLN A 106 -6.06 -13.84 5.33
C GLN A 106 -5.55 -12.48 5.76
N MET A 107 -6.14 -11.91 6.81
CA MET A 107 -5.73 -10.60 7.34
C MET A 107 -4.60 -10.77 8.37
N LYS A 108 -3.45 -11.28 7.88
CA LYS A 108 -2.27 -11.60 8.69
C LYS A 108 -1.38 -10.39 8.94
N TYR A 109 -1.25 -9.50 7.96
CA TYR A 109 -0.32 -8.38 8.02
C TYR A 109 -1.04 -7.04 8.00
N LEU A 110 -0.61 -6.18 8.92
CA LEU A 110 -0.97 -4.77 8.97
C LEU A 110 0.33 -3.97 8.77
N SER A 111 0.63 -3.66 7.50
CA SER A 111 1.86 -3.01 7.09
C SER A 111 1.69 -1.50 7.15
N MET A 112 2.13 -0.88 8.22
CA MET A 112 2.10 0.56 8.43
C MET A 112 3.27 0.99 9.33
N GLY A 113 3.68 2.27 9.22
CA GLY A 113 4.83 2.80 9.91
C GLY A 113 6.14 2.69 9.13
N MET A 114 6.87 3.79 9.13
CA MET A 114 8.19 3.97 8.52
C MET A 114 9.16 4.57 9.53
N SER A 115 10.35 5.00 9.12
CA SER A 115 11.43 5.48 10.00
C SER A 115 11.00 6.59 10.98
N GLY A 116 10.01 7.41 10.63
CA GLY A 116 9.57 8.54 11.46
C GLY A 116 8.38 8.25 12.38
N ASP A 117 7.65 7.16 12.19
CA ASP A 117 6.38 6.91 12.86
C ASP A 117 6.12 5.43 13.22
N TYR A 118 7.12 4.55 13.05
CA TYR A 118 6.96 3.11 13.29
C TYR A 118 6.56 2.78 14.74
N GLN A 119 7.01 3.56 15.73
CA GLN A 119 6.65 3.34 17.13
C GLN A 119 5.14 3.56 17.33
N ILE A 120 4.61 4.66 16.78
CA ILE A 120 3.18 4.95 16.81
C ILE A 120 2.39 3.86 16.07
N ALA A 121 2.91 3.39 14.93
CA ALA A 121 2.28 2.32 14.17
C ALA A 121 2.19 1.01 14.97
N ILE A 122 3.25 0.64 15.70
CA ILE A 122 3.27 -0.54 16.57
C ILE A 122 2.23 -0.41 17.69
N ASP A 123 2.13 0.76 18.32
CA ASP A 123 1.11 1.03 19.34
C ASP A 123 -0.31 0.83 18.78
N GLU A 124 -0.54 1.18 17.51
CA GLU A 124 -1.83 1.03 16.83
C GLU A 124 -2.02 -0.36 16.17
N GLY A 125 -1.11 -1.30 16.44
CA GLY A 125 -1.26 -2.70 16.04
C GLY A 125 -0.56 -3.11 14.75
N ALA A 126 0.40 -2.31 14.25
CA ALA A 126 1.25 -2.76 13.15
C ALA A 126 2.04 -4.01 13.54
N ASN A 127 2.07 -4.99 12.65
CA ASN A 127 2.94 -6.16 12.77
C ASN A 127 3.95 -6.28 11.62
N MET A 128 3.97 -5.26 10.75
CA MET A 128 4.96 -5.09 9.70
C MET A 128 5.28 -3.60 9.54
N VAL A 129 6.56 -3.22 9.68
CA VAL A 129 7.05 -1.85 9.51
C VAL A 129 8.07 -1.79 8.36
N ARG A 130 8.22 -0.62 7.74
CA ARG A 130 9.13 -0.42 6.59
C ARG A 130 10.19 0.63 6.94
N ILE A 131 11.32 0.19 7.48
CA ILE A 131 12.38 1.07 7.97
C ILE A 131 13.42 1.29 6.85
N GLY A 132 13.64 2.54 6.48
CA GLY A 132 14.65 2.95 5.48
C GLY A 132 15.68 3.87 6.09
N THR A 133 15.38 5.16 6.16
CA THR A 133 16.33 6.21 6.56
C THR A 133 16.89 6.06 7.98
N ALA A 134 16.16 5.43 8.90
CA ALA A 134 16.66 5.15 10.24
C ALA A 134 17.78 4.08 10.26
N ILE A 135 17.89 3.25 9.22
CA ILE A 135 18.94 2.21 9.10
C ILE A 135 20.04 2.67 8.14
N PHE A 136 19.67 3.20 6.97
CA PHE A 136 20.58 3.49 5.87
C PHE A 136 21.01 4.95 5.79
N GLY A 137 20.51 5.82 6.69
CA GLY A 137 20.74 7.26 6.64
C GLY A 137 19.84 8.00 5.64
N THR A 138 20.00 9.31 5.59
CA THR A 138 19.27 10.17 4.64
C THR A 138 19.78 9.97 3.22
N ARG A 139 18.89 10.09 2.24
CA ARG A 139 19.26 10.04 0.83
C ARG A 139 20.09 11.27 0.46
N ASN A 140 21.17 11.06 -0.29
CA ASN A 140 22.03 12.15 -0.80
C ASN A 140 21.41 12.88 -2.00
N THR A 141 20.43 12.25 -2.66
CA THR A 141 19.74 12.78 -3.83
C THR A 141 18.30 13.11 -3.48
N PRO A 142 17.74 14.26 -3.95
CA PRO A 142 16.34 14.60 -3.78
C PRO A 142 15.42 13.52 -4.36
N ASP A 143 14.23 13.34 -3.79
CA ASP A 143 13.24 12.38 -4.30
C ASP A 143 12.83 12.65 -5.76
N ALA A 144 12.83 13.90 -6.19
CA ALA A 144 12.60 14.29 -7.59
C ALA A 144 13.61 13.68 -8.59
N TYR A 145 14.78 13.22 -8.15
CA TYR A 145 15.73 12.50 -8.99
C TYR A 145 15.23 11.09 -9.36
N TYR A 146 14.56 10.44 -8.43
CA TYR A 146 14.04 9.07 -8.62
C TYR A 146 12.59 9.07 -9.14
N TRP A 147 11.86 10.12 -8.82
CA TRP A 147 10.45 10.31 -9.17
C TRP A 147 10.30 11.69 -9.81
N PRO A 148 10.80 11.91 -11.03
CA PRO A 148 10.55 13.15 -11.74
C PRO A 148 9.03 13.30 -11.83
N SER A 149 8.50 14.43 -11.34
CA SER A 149 7.11 14.82 -11.63
C SER A 149 6.91 14.69 -13.14
N GLU A 150 5.84 14.05 -13.58
CA GLU A 150 5.51 13.95 -15.01
C GLU A 150 5.67 15.33 -15.61
N GLN A 151 6.69 15.49 -16.46
CA GLN A 151 6.82 16.66 -17.31
C GLN A 151 5.59 16.64 -18.21
N THR A 152 4.70 17.62 -18.02
CA THR A 152 3.59 17.83 -18.94
C THR A 152 4.20 18.00 -20.34
N ASP A 153 3.57 17.41 -21.36
CA ASP A 153 4.05 17.46 -22.76
C ASP A 153 4.39 18.89 -23.27
N ALA A 154 3.94 19.92 -22.54
CA ALA A 154 4.29 21.33 -22.78
C ALA A 154 5.78 21.69 -22.55
N ASP A 155 6.56 20.88 -21.82
CA ASP A 155 7.99 21.14 -21.56
C ASP A 155 8.92 20.43 -22.56
N ARG A 156 8.40 19.56 -23.43
CA ARG A 156 9.18 18.87 -24.47
C ARG A 156 9.45 19.71 -25.72
N ASP A 157 8.68 20.77 -25.92
CA ASP A 157 8.74 21.62 -27.13
C ASP A 157 9.52 22.93 -26.93
N LYS A 158 10.28 23.08 -25.84
CA LYS A 158 11.19 24.24 -25.70
C LYS A 158 12.51 23.94 -26.41
N PRO A 159 12.85 24.70 -27.48
CA PRO A 159 14.15 24.57 -28.15
C PRO A 159 15.29 24.93 -27.19
N ALA A 160 16.40 24.21 -27.32
CA ALA A 160 17.64 24.36 -26.55
C ALA A 160 18.34 25.70 -26.85
#